data_4cc0dc3c03e54d1b53d98eeab87aa0e6
#
_entry.id   4cc0dc3c03e54d1b53d98eeab87aa0e6
#
_cell.length_a   1.000
_cell.length_b   1.000
_cell.length_c   1.000
_cell.angle_alpha   90.00
_cell.angle_beta   90.00
_cell.angle_gamma   90.00
#
_symmetry.space_group_name_H-M   'P 1'
#
loop_
_entity.id
_entity.type
_entity.pdbx_description
1 polymer ?
#
loop_
_entity_poly.entity_id
_entity_poly.type
_entity_poly.pdbx_seq_one_letter_code
_entity_poly.pdbx_strand_id
1 'polypeptide(L)'
;MVFSSSKARGIVIISGLMIFGLIVSLSVGLTNNDLSVVSSFYMPCDQSNVWPAGKAEPFHFLYKYGEIPGIVLAVLALFALVLVRIGKIQKLYSRPLLVVILTVVLGPGLVVNGILKEHWGRNRPADLQMFGGSEQYRHFWNPGGTGTGKSFVCGHCAIAFSTCSVIAFYPIHPLGASVGLAIGLVYGGLVSLARIAQGGHFPTDVIWSAVIILTIITCLYYFILKIPDQKQNYTKNENRLD
;
A
#
# COMPACT_ATOMS: atom_id res chain seq x y z
N MET A 1 30.50 6.08 13.95
CA MET A 1 29.51 7.20 13.98
C MET A 1 28.15 6.64 13.62
N VAL A 2 27.36 6.22 14.60
CA VAL A 2 26.09 5.51 14.37
C VAL A 2 25.04 6.54 13.96
N PHE A 3 24.32 6.28 12.89
CA PHE A 3 23.16 7.07 12.43
C PHE A 3 22.11 7.22 13.54
N SER A 4 22.30 8.19 14.42
CA SER A 4 21.51 8.35 15.64
C SER A 4 20.32 9.30 15.47
N SER A 5 20.11 9.89 14.30
CA SER A 5 18.94 10.72 14.09
C SER A 5 17.77 9.89 13.52
N SER A 6 16.58 10.09 14.04
CA SER A 6 15.34 9.47 13.55
C SER A 6 15.17 9.66 12.03
N LYS A 7 15.58 10.82 11.52
CA LYS A 7 15.56 11.15 10.08
C LYS A 7 16.45 10.23 9.25
N ALA A 8 17.67 9.90 9.71
CA ALA A 8 18.56 9.01 9.00
C ALA A 8 17.96 7.61 8.82
N ARG A 9 17.28 7.08 9.85
CA ARG A 9 16.54 5.81 9.75
C ARG A 9 15.43 5.90 8.71
N GLY A 10 14.67 6.98 8.69
CA GLY A 10 13.63 7.22 7.67
C GLY A 10 14.21 7.21 6.25
N ILE A 11 15.35 7.88 6.01
CA ILE A 11 16.03 7.89 4.71
C ILE A 11 16.45 6.48 4.31
N VAL A 12 17.08 5.72 5.22
CA VAL A 12 17.53 4.35 4.95
C VAL A 12 16.34 3.45 4.58
N ILE A 13 15.23 3.53 5.30
CA ILE A 13 14.02 2.74 5.00
C ILE A 13 13.47 3.11 3.62
N ILE A 14 13.30 4.40 3.32
CA ILE A 14 12.78 4.84 2.02
C ILE A 14 13.71 4.39 0.89
N SER A 15 15.02 4.61 1.03
CA SER A 15 15.99 4.17 0.02
C SER A 15 15.94 2.66 -0.18
N GLY A 16 15.85 1.89 0.89
CA GLY A 16 15.71 0.43 0.81
C GLY A 16 14.42 0.00 0.09
N LEU A 17 13.29 0.61 0.40
CA LEU A 17 12.01 0.34 -0.26
C LEU A 17 12.07 0.67 -1.76
N MET A 18 12.63 1.82 -2.13
CA MET A 18 12.76 2.24 -3.53
C MET A 18 13.71 1.33 -4.31
N ILE A 19 14.87 1.01 -3.74
CA ILE A 19 15.86 0.09 -4.36
C ILE A 19 15.24 -1.30 -4.52
N PHE A 20 14.57 -1.83 -3.48
CA PHE A 20 13.86 -3.10 -3.55
C PHE A 20 12.82 -3.10 -4.67
N GLY A 21 11.94 -2.08 -4.70
CA GLY A 21 10.91 -1.94 -5.74
C GLY A 21 11.52 -1.90 -7.14
N LEU A 22 12.60 -1.15 -7.35
CA LEU A 22 13.28 -1.07 -8.63
C LEU A 22 13.93 -2.40 -9.02
N ILE A 23 14.70 -3.03 -8.14
CA ILE A 23 15.39 -4.31 -8.44
C ILE A 23 14.36 -5.39 -8.80
N VAL A 24 13.32 -5.57 -7.97
CA VAL A 24 12.30 -6.59 -8.22
C VAL A 24 11.54 -6.28 -9.51
N SER A 25 11.16 -5.03 -9.74
CA SER A 25 10.42 -4.66 -10.94
C SER A 25 11.24 -4.79 -12.22
N LEU A 26 12.53 -4.45 -12.19
CA LEU A 26 13.43 -4.67 -13.31
C LEU A 26 13.64 -6.17 -13.56
N SER A 27 13.85 -6.96 -12.51
CA SER A 27 13.96 -8.42 -12.62
C SER A 27 12.70 -9.03 -13.25
N VAL A 28 11.52 -8.69 -12.75
CA VAL A 28 10.22 -9.17 -13.25
C VAL A 28 9.98 -8.72 -14.69
N GLY A 29 10.31 -7.46 -15.02
CA GLY A 29 10.10 -6.91 -16.36
C GLY A 29 11.07 -7.47 -17.41
N LEU A 30 12.36 -7.63 -17.08
CA LEU A 30 13.35 -8.18 -18.00
C LEU A 30 13.13 -9.67 -18.28
N THR A 31 12.54 -10.41 -17.35
CA THR A 31 12.24 -11.86 -17.50
C THR A 31 10.83 -12.13 -18.02
N ASN A 32 10.06 -11.10 -18.39
CA ASN A 32 8.64 -11.20 -18.78
C ASN A 32 7.73 -11.88 -17.73
N ASN A 33 8.16 -11.91 -16.47
CA ASN A 33 7.41 -12.55 -15.39
C ASN A 33 6.08 -11.84 -15.07
N ASP A 34 5.93 -10.56 -15.41
CA ASP A 34 4.62 -9.87 -15.35
C ASP A 34 3.57 -10.62 -16.19
N LEU A 35 3.91 -10.96 -17.42
CA LEU A 35 3.01 -11.69 -18.31
C LEU A 35 2.87 -13.17 -17.91
N SER A 36 3.99 -13.82 -17.57
CA SER A 36 3.99 -15.23 -17.19
C SER A 36 3.12 -15.52 -15.96
N VAL A 37 3.25 -14.69 -14.91
CA VAL A 37 2.43 -14.85 -13.69
C VAL A 37 0.95 -14.62 -13.99
N VAL A 38 0.62 -13.61 -14.77
CA VAL A 38 -0.78 -13.34 -15.12
C VAL A 38 -1.36 -14.43 -16.00
N SER A 39 -0.58 -14.94 -16.98
CA SER A 39 -1.00 -16.02 -17.90
C SER A 39 -1.39 -17.30 -17.15
N SER A 40 -0.81 -17.58 -15.98
CA SER A 40 -1.15 -18.77 -15.18
C SER A 40 -2.59 -18.74 -14.64
N PHE A 41 -3.24 -17.58 -14.59
CA PHE A 41 -4.63 -17.40 -14.17
C PHE A 41 -5.61 -17.28 -15.35
N TYR A 42 -5.11 -17.20 -16.59
CA TYR A 42 -5.94 -17.05 -17.79
C TYR A 42 -6.28 -18.42 -18.39
N MET A 43 -7.56 -18.66 -18.66
CA MET A 43 -8.10 -19.90 -19.25
C MET A 43 -8.89 -19.58 -20.50
N PRO A 44 -8.30 -19.69 -21.70
CA PRO A 44 -8.96 -19.32 -22.98
C PRO A 44 -10.09 -20.25 -23.39
N CYS A 45 -10.19 -21.44 -22.79
CA CYS A 45 -11.19 -22.47 -23.16
C CYS A 45 -12.62 -22.10 -22.77
N ASP A 46 -12.81 -21.22 -21.81
CA ASP A 46 -14.12 -20.75 -21.36
C ASP A 46 -14.29 -19.26 -21.71
N GLN A 47 -14.91 -18.98 -22.86
CA GLN A 47 -15.17 -17.61 -23.32
C GLN A 47 -16.07 -16.81 -22.35
N SER A 48 -16.87 -17.48 -21.51
CA SER A 48 -17.75 -16.85 -20.53
C SER A 48 -16.99 -16.47 -19.26
N ASN A 49 -15.87 -17.14 -18.98
CA ASN A 49 -15.08 -16.96 -17.76
C ASN A 49 -13.58 -17.21 -17.95
N VAL A 50 -12.93 -16.32 -18.68
CA VAL A 50 -11.48 -16.45 -18.98
C VAL A 50 -10.55 -16.21 -17.77
N TRP A 51 -11.09 -15.72 -16.63
CA TRP A 51 -10.38 -15.51 -15.35
C TRP A 51 -11.08 -16.25 -14.21
N PRO A 52 -11.20 -17.59 -14.24
CA PRO A 52 -12.03 -18.35 -13.30
C PRO A 52 -11.52 -18.26 -11.86
N ALA A 53 -10.21 -18.27 -11.64
CA ALA A 53 -9.62 -18.13 -10.31
C ALA A 53 -10.03 -16.82 -9.65
N GLY A 54 -10.03 -15.72 -10.39
CA GLY A 54 -10.42 -14.40 -9.87
C GLY A 54 -11.89 -14.26 -9.53
N LYS A 55 -12.77 -15.11 -10.09
CA LYS A 55 -14.20 -15.18 -9.78
C LYS A 55 -14.53 -16.20 -8.68
N ALA A 56 -13.59 -17.10 -8.37
CA ALA A 56 -13.74 -18.10 -7.30
C ALA A 56 -13.37 -17.49 -5.93
N GLU A 57 -13.91 -18.09 -4.86
CA GLU A 57 -13.49 -17.77 -3.49
C GLU A 57 -12.11 -18.40 -3.20
N PRO A 58 -11.24 -17.76 -2.42
CA PRO A 58 -11.46 -16.49 -1.67
C PRO A 58 -11.17 -15.21 -2.48
N PHE A 59 -10.73 -15.29 -3.74
CA PHE A 59 -10.28 -14.12 -4.51
C PHE A 59 -11.41 -13.16 -4.82
N HIS A 60 -12.63 -13.68 -5.09
CA HIS A 60 -13.80 -12.83 -5.31
C HIS A 60 -14.18 -12.04 -4.05
N PHE A 61 -14.14 -12.66 -2.87
CA PHE A 61 -14.36 -11.98 -1.59
C PHE A 61 -13.31 -10.87 -1.34
N LEU A 62 -12.03 -11.19 -1.55
CA LEU A 62 -10.94 -10.23 -1.37
C LEU A 62 -11.04 -9.05 -2.35
N TYR A 63 -11.52 -9.28 -3.55
CA TYR A 63 -11.81 -8.20 -4.48
C TYR A 63 -12.95 -7.31 -4.00
N LYS A 64 -14.07 -7.91 -3.61
CA LYS A 64 -15.28 -7.18 -3.26
C LYS A 64 -15.15 -6.41 -1.94
N TYR A 65 -14.42 -6.97 -0.99
CA TYR A 65 -14.37 -6.46 0.39
C TYR A 65 -12.95 -6.08 0.85
N GLY A 66 -11.94 -6.29 0.03
CA GLY A 66 -10.52 -6.09 0.40
C GLY A 66 -10.12 -4.64 0.69
N GLU A 67 -10.94 -3.66 0.36
CA GLU A 67 -10.72 -2.26 0.73
C GLU A 67 -11.29 -1.92 2.12
N ILE A 68 -12.29 -2.67 2.59
CA ILE A 68 -13.03 -2.36 3.82
C ILE A 68 -12.12 -2.23 5.04
N PRO A 69 -11.20 -3.16 5.35
CA PRO A 69 -10.37 -3.03 6.55
C PRO A 69 -9.52 -1.76 6.59
N GLY A 70 -8.96 -1.33 5.46
CA GLY A 70 -8.20 -0.08 5.39
C GLY A 70 -9.07 1.16 5.62
N ILE A 71 -10.26 1.19 5.04
CA ILE A 71 -11.24 2.27 5.21
C ILE A 71 -11.73 2.31 6.66
N VAL A 72 -12.14 1.16 7.22
CA VAL A 72 -12.61 1.06 8.62
C VAL A 72 -11.53 1.52 9.58
N LEU A 73 -10.27 1.10 9.37
CA LEU A 73 -9.16 1.54 10.20
C LEU A 73 -9.01 3.07 10.20
N ALA A 74 -9.13 3.72 9.04
CA ALA A 74 -9.05 5.17 8.94
C ALA A 74 -10.24 5.88 9.62
N VAL A 75 -11.45 5.33 9.49
CA VAL A 75 -12.66 5.86 10.16
C VAL A 75 -12.54 5.72 11.67
N LEU A 76 -12.09 4.56 12.17
CA LEU A 76 -11.85 4.34 13.61
C LEU A 76 -10.74 5.26 14.14
N ALA A 77 -9.69 5.48 13.36
CA ALA A 77 -8.64 6.42 13.73
C ALA A 77 -9.15 7.87 13.80
N LEU A 78 -10.03 8.28 12.88
CA LEU A 78 -10.66 9.59 12.92
C LEU A 78 -11.55 9.76 14.16
N PHE A 79 -12.38 8.75 14.46
CA PHE A 79 -13.20 8.75 15.66
C PHE A 79 -12.34 8.81 16.92
N ALA A 80 -11.29 7.99 17.02
CA ALA A 80 -10.35 8.02 18.15
C ALA A 80 -9.65 9.39 18.27
N LEU A 81 -9.31 10.04 17.14
CA LEU A 81 -8.73 11.39 17.18
C LEU A 81 -9.70 12.43 17.75
N VAL A 82 -11.00 12.32 17.48
CA VAL A 82 -12.02 13.15 18.12
C VAL A 82 -12.03 12.91 19.64
N LEU A 83 -11.95 11.63 20.08
CA LEU A 83 -11.86 11.30 21.51
C LEU A 83 -10.61 11.88 22.18
N VAL A 84 -9.47 11.92 21.47
CA VAL A 84 -8.27 12.63 21.96
C VAL A 84 -8.55 14.12 22.13
N ARG A 85 -9.24 14.75 21.17
CA ARG A 85 -9.54 16.19 21.20
C ARG A 85 -10.44 16.59 22.35
N ILE A 86 -11.40 15.74 22.71
CA ILE A 86 -12.30 15.98 23.86
C ILE A 86 -11.75 15.44 25.19
N GLY A 87 -10.48 15.02 25.24
CA GLY A 87 -9.79 14.60 26.44
C GLY A 87 -10.14 13.20 26.98
N LYS A 88 -10.84 12.37 26.20
CA LYS A 88 -11.19 10.99 26.58
C LYS A 88 -10.07 9.99 26.33
N ILE A 89 -9.12 10.32 25.45
CA ILE A 89 -7.93 9.54 25.13
C ILE A 89 -6.69 10.44 25.25
N GLN A 90 -5.56 9.87 25.68
CA GLN A 90 -4.32 10.60 25.87
C GLN A 90 -3.81 11.24 24.58
N LYS A 91 -3.27 12.46 24.65
CA LYS A 91 -2.70 13.21 23.52
C LYS A 91 -1.54 12.46 22.81
N LEU A 92 -0.91 11.53 23.50
CA LEU A 92 0.16 10.68 22.96
C LEU A 92 -0.28 9.94 21.69
N TYR A 93 -1.55 9.56 21.60
CA TYR A 93 -2.10 8.83 20.44
C TYR A 93 -2.40 9.71 19.23
N SER A 94 -2.42 11.04 19.35
CA SER A 94 -2.85 11.95 18.28
C SER A 94 -2.02 11.82 17.01
N ARG A 95 -0.69 11.78 17.13
CA ARG A 95 0.18 11.66 15.94
C ARG A 95 0.11 10.30 15.26
N PRO A 96 0.17 9.15 15.98
CA PRO A 96 -0.08 7.83 15.37
C PRO A 96 -1.42 7.75 14.62
N LEU A 97 -2.51 8.26 15.20
CA LEU A 97 -3.82 8.30 14.56
C LEU A 97 -3.81 9.15 13.27
N LEU A 98 -3.10 10.28 13.28
CA LEU A 98 -2.91 11.10 12.07
C LEU A 98 -2.11 10.37 10.99
N VAL A 99 -1.10 9.54 11.34
CA VAL A 99 -0.41 8.71 10.35
C VAL A 99 -1.40 7.78 9.66
N VAL A 100 -2.27 7.10 10.40
CA VAL A 100 -3.27 6.19 9.83
C VAL A 100 -4.19 6.92 8.85
N ILE A 101 -4.77 8.04 9.26
CA ILE A 101 -5.70 8.83 8.45
C ILE A 101 -5.00 9.36 7.19
N LEU A 102 -3.86 10.01 7.37
CA LEU A 102 -3.12 10.63 6.26
C LEU A 102 -2.55 9.60 5.29
N THR A 103 -2.24 8.38 5.74
CA THR A 103 -1.82 7.30 4.85
C THR A 103 -2.91 6.97 3.84
N VAL A 104 -4.16 6.84 4.27
CA VAL A 104 -5.29 6.52 3.35
C VAL A 104 -5.61 7.71 2.45
N VAL A 105 -5.60 8.93 2.98
CA VAL A 105 -5.91 10.14 2.20
C VAL A 105 -4.84 10.42 1.15
N LEU A 106 -3.57 10.41 1.54
CA LEU A 106 -2.46 10.76 0.65
C LEU A 106 -2.06 9.59 -0.26
N GLY A 107 -2.05 8.36 0.26
CA GLY A 107 -1.63 7.18 -0.48
C GLY A 107 -2.66 6.77 -1.53
N PRO A 108 -3.66 5.94 -1.17
CA PRO A 108 -4.68 5.51 -2.12
C PRO A 108 -5.48 6.67 -2.70
N GLY A 109 -5.83 7.67 -1.89
CA GLY A 109 -6.66 8.80 -2.33
C GLY A 109 -5.94 9.66 -3.36
N LEU A 110 -4.90 10.37 -2.94
CA LEU A 110 -4.24 11.37 -3.79
C LEU A 110 -3.23 10.74 -4.76
N VAL A 111 -2.20 10.05 -4.24
CA VAL A 111 -1.08 9.60 -5.07
C VAL A 111 -1.52 8.51 -6.04
N VAL A 112 -2.21 7.47 -5.56
CA VAL A 112 -2.57 6.33 -6.41
C VAL A 112 -3.74 6.67 -7.33
N ASN A 113 -4.90 7.06 -6.79
CA ASN A 113 -6.09 7.27 -7.62
C ASN A 113 -6.10 8.67 -8.28
N GLY A 114 -5.64 9.72 -7.57
CA GLY A 114 -5.67 11.08 -8.10
C GLY A 114 -4.56 11.40 -9.10
N ILE A 115 -3.38 10.79 -8.94
CA ILE A 115 -2.21 11.10 -9.79
C ILE A 115 -1.86 9.94 -10.70
N LEU A 116 -1.44 8.81 -10.15
CA LEU A 116 -0.83 7.74 -10.97
C LEU A 116 -1.82 7.09 -11.94
N LYS A 117 -3.01 6.75 -11.50
CA LYS A 117 -4.03 6.11 -12.36
C LYS A 117 -4.50 6.99 -13.50
N GLU A 118 -4.53 8.30 -13.31
CA GLU A 118 -5.00 9.21 -14.35
C GLU A 118 -3.92 9.56 -15.38
N HIS A 119 -2.64 9.44 -15.02
CA HIS A 119 -1.54 9.93 -15.87
C HIS A 119 -0.59 8.85 -16.37
N TRP A 120 -0.54 7.64 -15.74
CA TRP A 120 0.42 6.61 -16.12
C TRP A 120 0.04 5.87 -17.40
N GLY A 121 -1.22 5.51 -17.53
CA GLY A 121 -1.74 4.92 -18.78
C GLY A 121 -1.24 3.51 -19.09
N ARG A 122 -1.12 2.62 -18.10
CA ARG A 122 -0.79 1.21 -18.31
C ARG A 122 -2.06 0.39 -18.49
N ASN A 123 -2.16 -0.39 -19.58
CA ASN A 123 -3.29 -1.28 -19.83
C ASN A 123 -3.32 -2.42 -18.81
N ARG A 124 -4.52 -2.92 -18.47
CA ARG A 124 -4.69 -4.08 -17.58
C ARG A 124 -4.41 -5.38 -18.34
N PRO A 125 -4.02 -6.46 -17.63
CA PRO A 125 -3.93 -7.78 -18.25
C PRO A 125 -5.17 -8.16 -19.07
N ALA A 126 -6.36 -8.01 -18.50
CA ALA A 126 -7.62 -8.36 -19.14
C ALA A 126 -7.91 -7.57 -20.44
N ASP A 127 -7.28 -6.42 -20.63
CA ASP A 127 -7.46 -5.57 -21.81
C ASP A 127 -6.51 -5.95 -22.94
N LEU A 128 -5.52 -6.85 -22.70
CA LEU A 128 -4.49 -7.19 -23.69
C LEU A 128 -4.97 -8.16 -24.76
N GLN A 129 -4.49 -7.98 -26.02
CA GLN A 129 -4.81 -8.84 -27.15
C GLN A 129 -4.53 -10.32 -26.86
N MET A 130 -3.43 -10.64 -26.17
CA MET A 130 -3.07 -12.01 -25.81
C MET A 130 -4.03 -12.66 -24.79
N PHE A 131 -4.89 -11.87 -24.13
CA PHE A 131 -5.91 -12.32 -23.18
C PHE A 131 -7.35 -12.01 -23.67
N GLY A 132 -7.51 -11.78 -24.98
CA GLY A 132 -8.82 -11.56 -25.60
C GLY A 132 -9.31 -10.11 -25.63
N GLY A 133 -8.50 -9.15 -25.19
CA GLY A 133 -8.76 -7.72 -25.32
C GLY A 133 -8.25 -7.11 -26.63
N SER A 134 -8.09 -5.79 -26.67
CA SER A 134 -7.64 -5.05 -27.87
C SER A 134 -6.29 -4.35 -27.70
N GLU A 135 -5.77 -4.29 -26.48
CA GLU A 135 -4.63 -3.46 -26.13
C GLU A 135 -3.30 -4.23 -26.19
N GLN A 136 -2.19 -3.47 -26.30
CA GLN A 136 -0.84 -4.04 -26.24
C GLN A 136 -0.26 -3.96 -24.82
N TYR A 137 0.62 -4.91 -24.48
CA TYR A 137 1.37 -4.90 -23.23
C TYR A 137 2.33 -3.71 -23.17
N ARG A 138 2.40 -3.07 -21.99
CA ARG A 138 3.38 -2.04 -21.66
C ARG A 138 4.09 -2.39 -20.37
N HIS A 139 5.40 -2.28 -20.35
CA HIS A 139 6.17 -2.37 -19.12
C HIS A 139 5.80 -1.22 -18.16
N PHE A 140 5.98 -1.43 -16.86
CA PHE A 140 5.65 -0.40 -15.86
C PHE A 140 6.44 0.91 -16.04
N TRP A 141 7.65 0.86 -16.64
CA TRP A 141 8.47 2.03 -16.95
C TRP A 141 8.15 2.73 -18.28
N ASN A 142 7.20 2.21 -19.03
CA ASN A 142 6.76 2.78 -20.30
C ASN A 142 5.31 3.28 -20.20
N PRO A 143 5.10 4.51 -19.67
CA PRO A 143 3.77 5.04 -19.50
C PRO A 143 3.07 5.29 -20.84
N GLY A 144 1.77 4.99 -20.88
CA GLY A 144 0.93 5.21 -22.08
C GLY A 144 0.33 6.62 -22.17
N GLY A 145 0.41 7.38 -21.08
CA GLY A 145 -0.15 8.74 -21.00
C GLY A 145 -1.59 8.80 -20.48
N THR A 146 -2.08 10.00 -20.34
CA THR A 146 -3.42 10.32 -19.81
C THR A 146 -4.52 9.74 -20.71
N GLY A 147 -5.57 9.21 -20.11
CA GLY A 147 -6.76 8.71 -20.82
C GLY A 147 -6.63 7.29 -21.38
N THR A 148 -5.49 6.62 -21.21
CA THR A 148 -5.28 5.22 -21.55
C THR A 148 -5.56 4.30 -20.36
N GLY A 149 -4.98 3.08 -20.30
CA GLY A 149 -5.27 2.11 -19.24
C GLY A 149 -5.00 2.59 -17.82
N LYS A 150 -5.65 1.98 -16.85
CA LYS A 150 -5.60 2.32 -15.42
C LYS A 150 -5.06 1.17 -14.54
N SER A 151 -4.05 0.42 -15.03
CA SER A 151 -3.46 -0.69 -14.28
C SER A 151 -2.45 -0.21 -13.23
N PHE A 152 -1.55 0.69 -13.58
CA PHE A 152 -0.48 1.12 -12.68
C PHE A 152 -0.90 2.34 -11.84
N VAL A 153 -0.86 2.27 -10.53
CA VAL A 153 -0.67 1.14 -9.62
C VAL A 153 -2.03 0.62 -9.10
N CYS A 154 -2.04 -0.52 -8.38
CA CYS A 154 -3.26 -1.12 -7.86
C CYS A 154 -3.88 -0.32 -6.70
N GLY A 155 -5.08 0.27 -6.90
CA GLY A 155 -5.79 1.01 -5.85
C GLY A 155 -6.27 0.15 -4.68
N HIS A 156 -6.87 -1.02 -4.96
CA HIS A 156 -7.29 -1.98 -3.92
C HIS A 156 -6.10 -2.42 -3.06
N CYS A 157 -4.96 -2.71 -3.69
CA CYS A 157 -3.75 -3.10 -2.99
C CYS A 157 -3.22 -1.94 -2.12
N ALA A 158 -3.27 -0.71 -2.63
CA ALA A 158 -2.84 0.46 -1.87
C ALA A 158 -3.68 0.68 -0.61
N ILE A 159 -5.02 0.53 -0.70
CA ILE A 159 -5.90 0.60 0.49
C ILE A 159 -5.61 -0.56 1.44
N ALA A 160 -5.42 -1.78 0.94
CA ALA A 160 -5.09 -2.92 1.78
C ALA A 160 -3.74 -2.73 2.50
N PHE A 161 -2.68 -2.28 1.81
CA PHE A 161 -1.39 -1.97 2.41
C PHE A 161 -1.44 -0.77 3.37
N SER A 162 -2.44 0.12 3.28
CA SER A 162 -2.60 1.21 4.25
C SER A 162 -2.80 0.72 5.68
N THR A 163 -3.27 -0.52 5.88
CA THR A 163 -3.37 -1.15 7.20
C THR A 163 -2.01 -1.24 7.90
N CYS A 164 -0.89 -1.29 7.15
CA CYS A 164 0.47 -1.23 7.69
C CYS A 164 0.75 0.05 8.49
N SER A 165 -0.07 1.10 8.34
CA SER A 165 0.08 2.37 9.08
C SER A 165 -0.05 2.23 10.60
N VAL A 166 -0.58 1.10 11.09
CA VAL A 166 -0.60 0.76 12.53
C VAL A 166 0.80 0.69 13.15
N ILE A 167 1.86 0.56 12.33
CA ILE A 167 3.26 0.66 12.80
C ILE A 167 3.56 2.01 13.47
N ALA A 168 2.75 3.04 13.21
CA ALA A 168 2.88 4.33 13.86
C ALA A 168 2.72 4.27 15.39
N PHE A 169 2.05 3.24 15.90
CA PHE A 169 1.91 3.00 17.34
C PHE A 169 3.12 2.29 17.96
N TYR A 170 4.17 1.97 17.20
CA TYR A 170 5.34 1.25 17.68
C TYR A 170 5.98 1.84 18.95
N PRO A 171 6.14 3.16 19.13
CA PRO A 171 6.72 3.70 20.34
C PRO A 171 5.87 3.50 21.61
N ILE A 172 4.56 3.26 21.45
CA ILE A 172 3.59 3.09 22.54
C ILE A 172 3.35 1.60 22.80
N HIS A 173 3.12 0.84 21.74
CA HIS A 173 2.78 -0.59 21.76
C HIS A 173 3.65 -1.37 20.74
N PRO A 174 4.94 -1.62 21.01
CA PRO A 174 5.87 -2.16 20.01
C PRO A 174 5.46 -3.52 19.47
N LEU A 175 5.04 -4.46 20.34
CA LEU A 175 4.62 -5.78 19.89
C LEU A 175 3.35 -5.71 19.02
N GLY A 176 2.31 -5.04 19.50
CA GLY A 176 1.05 -4.91 18.77
C GLY A 176 1.22 -4.20 17.42
N ALA A 177 2.04 -3.14 17.37
CA ALA A 177 2.34 -2.44 16.12
C ALA A 177 3.12 -3.30 15.12
N SER A 178 4.09 -4.10 15.61
CA SER A 178 4.86 -5.02 14.75
C SER A 178 4.00 -6.15 14.20
N VAL A 179 3.17 -6.76 15.05
CA VAL A 179 2.19 -7.78 14.62
C VAL A 179 1.20 -7.19 13.61
N GLY A 180 0.68 -5.99 13.89
CA GLY A 180 -0.21 -5.29 12.96
C GLY A 180 0.43 -4.98 11.60
N LEU A 181 1.71 -4.59 11.59
CA LEU A 181 2.47 -4.43 10.35
C LEU A 181 2.55 -5.76 9.58
N ALA A 182 2.92 -6.86 10.25
CA ALA A 182 3.01 -8.17 9.62
C ALA A 182 1.66 -8.61 9.04
N ILE A 183 0.57 -8.46 9.79
CA ILE A 183 -0.79 -8.74 9.31
C ILE A 183 -1.13 -7.86 8.10
N GLY A 184 -0.82 -6.57 8.14
CA GLY A 184 -1.06 -5.65 7.03
C GLY A 184 -0.31 -6.02 5.75
N LEU A 185 0.95 -6.46 5.88
CA LEU A 185 1.74 -6.94 4.74
C LEU A 185 1.15 -8.22 4.13
N VAL A 186 0.79 -9.20 4.96
CA VAL A 186 0.14 -10.45 4.50
C VAL A 186 -1.20 -10.13 3.84
N TYR A 187 -2.02 -9.30 4.49
CA TYR A 187 -3.32 -8.90 3.96
C TYR A 187 -3.21 -8.17 2.61
N GLY A 188 -2.32 -7.18 2.51
CA GLY A 188 -2.04 -6.49 1.25
C GLY A 188 -1.56 -7.45 0.16
N GLY A 189 -0.74 -8.45 0.51
CA GLY A 189 -0.30 -9.51 -0.39
C GLY A 189 -1.45 -10.38 -0.90
N LEU A 190 -2.36 -10.79 -0.02
CA LEU A 190 -3.54 -11.59 -0.40
C LEU A 190 -4.49 -10.82 -1.33
N VAL A 191 -4.76 -9.54 -1.03
CA VAL A 191 -5.53 -8.67 -1.94
C VAL A 191 -4.81 -8.50 -3.27
N SER A 192 -3.48 -8.35 -3.26
CA SER A 192 -2.67 -8.26 -4.48
C SER A 192 -2.80 -9.50 -5.34
N LEU A 193 -2.72 -10.70 -4.75
CA LEU A 193 -2.89 -11.96 -5.46
C LEU A 193 -4.29 -12.06 -6.08
N ALA A 194 -5.33 -11.68 -5.36
CA ALA A 194 -6.69 -11.64 -5.88
C ALA A 194 -6.80 -10.72 -7.11
N ARG A 195 -6.15 -9.56 -7.09
CA ARG A 195 -6.18 -8.62 -8.21
C ARG A 195 -5.41 -9.12 -9.44
N ILE A 196 -4.31 -9.87 -9.24
CA ILE A 196 -3.58 -10.54 -10.31
C ILE A 196 -4.44 -11.66 -10.91
N ALA A 197 -5.03 -12.52 -10.05
CA ALA A 197 -5.87 -13.64 -10.48
C ALA A 197 -7.10 -13.23 -11.30
N GLN A 198 -7.56 -11.98 -11.16
CA GLN A 198 -8.67 -11.40 -11.93
C GLN A 198 -8.23 -10.79 -13.27
N GLY A 199 -6.94 -10.81 -13.62
CA GLY A 199 -6.43 -10.06 -14.76
C GLY A 199 -6.54 -8.55 -14.61
N GLY A 200 -6.70 -8.05 -13.37
CA GLY A 200 -6.85 -6.63 -13.09
C GLY A 200 -5.54 -5.86 -13.02
N HIS A 201 -4.46 -6.52 -12.60
CA HIS A 201 -3.15 -5.90 -12.36
C HIS A 201 -2.00 -6.88 -12.60
N PHE A 202 -0.83 -6.35 -12.93
CA PHE A 202 0.42 -7.09 -13.01
C PHE A 202 1.12 -7.18 -11.64
N PRO A 203 2.02 -8.16 -11.43
CA PRO A 203 2.89 -8.22 -10.25
C PRO A 203 3.61 -6.90 -9.95
N THR A 204 4.16 -6.24 -10.97
CA THR A 204 4.82 -4.94 -10.77
C THR A 204 3.88 -3.84 -10.28
N ASP A 205 2.61 -3.80 -10.70
CA ASP A 205 1.62 -2.81 -10.23
C ASP A 205 1.36 -2.93 -8.73
N VAL A 206 1.27 -4.18 -8.23
CA VAL A 206 0.97 -4.42 -6.80
C VAL A 206 2.21 -4.21 -5.92
N ILE A 207 3.41 -4.53 -6.42
CA ILE A 207 4.68 -4.24 -5.72
C ILE A 207 4.82 -2.73 -5.52
N TRP A 208 4.59 -1.94 -6.57
CA TRP A 208 4.67 -0.48 -6.46
C TRP A 208 3.57 0.10 -5.57
N SER A 209 2.40 -0.53 -5.48
CA SER A 209 1.39 -0.13 -4.48
C SER A 209 1.94 -0.26 -3.06
N ALA A 210 2.58 -1.39 -2.73
CA ALA A 210 3.21 -1.60 -1.44
C ALA A 210 4.33 -0.58 -1.17
N VAL A 211 5.26 -0.41 -2.13
CA VAL A 211 6.40 0.51 -2.02
C VAL A 211 5.93 1.94 -1.77
N ILE A 212 4.95 2.42 -2.53
CA ILE A 212 4.42 3.78 -2.38
C ILE A 212 3.78 3.98 -1.01
N ILE A 213 2.92 3.05 -0.59
CA ILE A 213 2.22 3.18 0.70
C ILE A 213 3.20 3.12 1.87
N LEU A 214 4.15 2.17 1.88
CA LEU A 214 5.16 2.08 2.93
C LEU A 214 6.10 3.30 2.94
N THR A 215 6.39 3.88 1.78
CA THR A 215 7.14 5.14 1.69
C THR A 215 6.36 6.30 2.30
N ILE A 216 5.06 6.43 2.00
CA ILE A 216 4.20 7.46 2.60
C ILE A 216 4.12 7.30 4.11
N ILE A 217 3.91 6.08 4.62
CA ILE A 217 3.93 5.79 6.06
C ILE A 217 5.25 6.23 6.68
N THR A 218 6.38 5.89 6.05
CA THR A 218 7.72 6.25 6.53
C THR A 218 7.94 7.77 6.53
N CYS A 219 7.50 8.45 5.48
CA CYS A 219 7.55 9.92 5.41
C CYS A 219 6.73 10.58 6.53
N LEU A 220 5.50 10.14 6.73
CA LEU A 220 4.62 10.63 7.79
C LEU A 220 5.23 10.37 9.18
N TYR A 221 5.75 9.18 9.40
CA TYR A 221 6.30 8.73 10.67
C TYR A 221 7.56 9.49 11.09
N TYR A 222 8.55 9.60 10.19
CA TYR A 222 9.88 10.15 10.53
C TYR A 222 10.01 11.64 10.26
N PHE A 223 9.39 12.18 9.21
CA PHE A 223 9.67 13.55 8.74
C PHE A 223 8.54 14.53 9.06
N ILE A 224 7.28 14.14 8.85
CA ILE A 224 6.15 15.05 8.99
C ILE A 224 5.67 15.08 10.44
N LEU A 225 5.29 13.93 11.00
CA LEU A 225 4.73 13.84 12.35
C LEU A 225 5.78 13.53 13.44
N LYS A 226 7.01 13.15 13.05
CA LYS A 226 8.16 12.95 13.95
C LYS A 226 7.81 12.10 15.17
N ILE A 227 7.21 10.93 14.93
CA ILE A 227 6.72 10.02 15.98
C ILE A 227 7.82 9.60 16.96
N PRO A 228 9.06 9.24 16.53
CA PRO A 228 10.12 8.85 17.47
C PRO A 228 10.47 9.93 18.49
N ASP A 229 10.40 11.20 18.09
CA ASP A 229 10.78 12.32 18.93
C ASP A 229 9.69 12.63 19.99
N GLN A 230 8.44 12.25 19.73
CA GLN A 230 7.32 12.49 20.62
C GLN A 230 7.47 11.73 21.95
N LYS A 231 7.87 10.45 21.91
CA LYS A 231 8.04 9.63 23.12
C LYS A 231 9.13 10.19 24.04
N GLN A 232 10.26 10.61 23.49
CA GLN A 232 11.37 11.18 24.26
C GLN A 232 10.92 12.44 25.01
N ASN A 233 10.15 13.29 24.35
CA ASN A 233 9.63 14.53 24.97
C ASN A 233 8.59 14.24 26.06
N TYR A 234 7.77 13.20 25.92
CA TYR A 234 6.76 12.82 26.90
C TYR A 234 7.41 12.31 28.17
N THR A 235 8.34 11.35 28.07
CA THR A 235 9.11 10.80 29.20
C THR A 235 9.94 11.87 29.93
N LYS A 236 10.52 12.83 29.17
CA LYS A 236 11.30 13.92 29.75
C LYS A 236 10.44 14.90 30.56
N ASN A 237 9.18 15.09 30.18
CA ASN A 237 8.26 15.95 30.89
C ASN A 237 7.70 15.27 32.15
N GLU A 238 7.41 13.97 32.14
CA GLU A 238 7.02 13.20 33.30
C GLU A 238 8.11 13.24 34.39
N ASN A 239 9.38 12.97 34.03
CA ASN A 239 10.53 12.99 34.94
C ASN A 239 10.90 14.40 35.46
N ARG A 240 10.22 15.47 35.05
CA ARG A 240 10.41 16.84 35.55
C ARG A 240 9.32 17.26 36.56
N LEU A 241 8.27 16.47 36.65
CA LEU A 241 7.12 16.72 37.54
C LEU A 241 7.20 15.88 38.82
N ASP A 242 8.10 14.87 38.82
CA ASP A 242 8.53 14.09 40.01
C ASP A 242 9.78 14.76 40.63
#